data_1ff5227cd3b2e4df60dcbb12e4ffc3ad
#
_entry.id   1ff5227cd3b2e4df60dcbb12e4ffc3ad
#
_cell.length_a   1.000
_cell.length_b   1.000
_cell.length_c   1.000
_cell.angle_alpha   90.00
_cell.angle_beta   90.00
_cell.angle_gamma   90.00
#
_symmetry.space_group_name_H-M   'P 1'
#
loop_
_entity.id
_entity.type
_entity.pdbx_description
1 polymer ?
#
loop_
_entity_poly.entity_id
_entity_poly.type
_entity_poly.pdbx_seq_one_letter_code
_entity_poly.pdbx_strand_id
1 'polypeptide(L)'
;MQHHSVIIAGGGPGGLGVAATLEGWHPRFEGEYEFPSPEVQQFARKHEQNPLALDPHELLKRGHRPIEFFRMRHHPIQDALPLDEWTLKFTKKNRTDWLMLTTDGPGGLWNNTPKEQMTLGPAHWMELAHYPIGKFYQQTGRDRDINALVHRNDLIPYYQAFAEAL
;
A
#
# COMPACT_ATOMS: atom_id res chain seq x y z
N MET A 1 -18.52 -10.12 -26.45
CA MET A 1 -17.15 -9.69 -26.14
C MET A 1 -17.23 -8.82 -24.91
N GLN A 2 -16.53 -9.17 -23.81
CA GLN A 2 -16.47 -8.28 -22.64
C GLN A 2 -15.47 -7.16 -22.92
N HIS A 3 -15.88 -5.91 -22.69
CA HIS A 3 -15.01 -4.74 -22.79
C HIS A 3 -14.71 -4.24 -21.38
N HIS A 4 -13.45 -3.98 -21.10
CA HIS A 4 -13.00 -3.35 -19.87
C HIS A 4 -12.24 -2.07 -20.20
N SER A 5 -12.44 -1.03 -19.38
CA SER A 5 -11.79 0.27 -19.57
C SER A 5 -10.28 0.20 -19.33
N VAL A 6 -9.84 -0.67 -18.40
CA VAL A 6 -8.44 -0.87 -18.04
C VAL A 6 -8.15 -2.36 -17.92
N ILE A 7 -7.00 -2.79 -18.42
CA ILE A 7 -6.47 -4.14 -18.22
C ILE A 7 -5.14 -4.03 -17.44
N ILE A 8 -5.07 -4.72 -16.30
CA ILE A 8 -3.87 -4.85 -15.49
C ILE A 8 -3.19 -6.17 -15.86
N ALA A 9 -1.96 -6.12 -16.31
CA ALA A 9 -1.16 -7.31 -16.58
C ALA A 9 -0.23 -7.60 -15.39
N GLY A 10 -0.54 -8.65 -14.63
CA GLY A 10 0.22 -9.11 -13.49
C GLY A 10 -0.48 -8.92 -12.15
N GLY A 11 -0.56 -10.00 -11.35
CA GLY A 11 -1.20 -10.06 -10.03
C GLY A 11 -0.25 -9.85 -8.85
N GLY A 12 0.94 -9.30 -9.07
CA GLY A 12 1.88 -8.96 -8.01
C GLY A 12 1.48 -7.71 -7.22
N PRO A 13 2.26 -7.33 -6.18
CA PRO A 13 1.95 -6.18 -5.32
C PRO A 13 1.67 -4.89 -6.10
N GLY A 14 2.44 -4.62 -7.17
CA GLY A 14 2.22 -3.45 -8.02
C GLY A 14 0.87 -3.48 -8.74
N GLY A 15 0.49 -4.62 -9.34
CA GLY A 15 -0.81 -4.80 -9.98
C GLY A 15 -1.97 -4.69 -8.99
N LEU A 16 -1.83 -5.27 -7.81
CA LEU A 16 -2.82 -5.17 -6.73
C LEU A 16 -2.99 -3.73 -6.23
N GLY A 17 -1.90 -2.96 -6.12
CA GLY A 17 -1.96 -1.54 -5.77
C GLY A 17 -2.69 -0.69 -6.82
N VAL A 18 -2.45 -0.95 -8.11
CA VAL A 18 -3.20 -0.31 -9.20
C VAL A 18 -4.67 -0.73 -9.15
N ALA A 19 -4.97 -2.02 -8.92
CA ALA A 19 -6.34 -2.51 -8.78
C ALA A 19 -7.10 -1.81 -7.65
N ALA A 20 -6.46 -1.62 -6.50
CA ALA A 20 -7.05 -0.87 -5.39
C ALA A 20 -7.43 0.56 -5.79
N THR A 21 -6.54 1.25 -6.52
CA THR A 21 -6.81 2.61 -7.00
C THR A 21 -7.98 2.63 -8.00
N LEU A 22 -8.04 1.69 -8.93
CA LEU A 22 -9.12 1.57 -9.90
C LEU A 22 -10.45 1.14 -9.24
N GLU A 23 -10.38 0.36 -8.15
CA GLU A 23 -11.53 0.00 -7.32
C GLU A 23 -12.05 1.19 -6.47
N GLY A 24 -11.33 2.30 -6.52
CA GLY A 24 -11.71 3.58 -5.91
C GLY A 24 -11.02 3.88 -4.59
N TRP A 25 -10.08 3.06 -4.12
CA TRP A 25 -9.32 3.35 -2.90
C TRP A 25 -8.27 4.43 -3.15
N HIS A 26 -8.54 5.63 -2.66
CA HIS A 26 -7.66 6.79 -2.82
C HIS A 26 -7.09 7.24 -1.48
N PRO A 27 -5.77 7.48 -1.41
CA PRO A 27 -5.15 8.02 -0.20
C PRO A 27 -5.53 9.49 -0.01
N ARG A 28 -5.52 9.93 1.25
CA ARG A 28 -5.56 11.33 1.67
C ARG A 28 -4.76 11.48 2.95
N PHE A 29 -4.21 12.66 3.20
CA PHE A 29 -3.65 12.97 4.50
C PHE A 29 -4.76 13.47 5.43
N GLU A 30 -4.75 13.00 6.67
CA GLU A 30 -5.75 13.32 7.67
C GLU A 30 -5.11 13.38 9.06
N GLY A 31 -5.62 14.27 9.92
CA GLY A 31 -5.09 14.47 11.26
C GLY A 31 -3.92 15.45 11.32
N GLU A 32 -3.30 15.51 12.49
CA GLU A 32 -2.11 16.34 12.69
C GLU A 32 -0.86 15.57 12.30
N TYR A 33 -0.05 16.20 11.49
CA TYR A 33 1.24 15.67 11.07
C TYR A 33 2.23 16.79 10.81
N GLU A 34 3.50 16.54 11.09
CA GLU A 34 4.59 17.47 10.85
C GLU A 34 5.64 16.85 9.94
N PHE A 35 6.17 17.67 9.06
CA PHE A 35 7.36 17.36 8.30
C PHE A 35 8.54 18.16 8.85
N PRO A 36 9.78 17.66 8.74
CA PRO A 36 10.95 18.35 9.22
C PRO A 36 11.19 19.73 8.59
N SER A 37 10.62 19.98 7.40
CA SER A 37 10.75 21.23 6.67
C SER A 37 9.37 21.90 6.52
N PRO A 38 9.25 23.21 6.88
CA PRO A 38 8.03 23.98 6.66
C PRO A 38 7.57 24.01 5.18
N GLU A 39 8.52 24.01 4.26
CA GLU A 39 8.24 23.98 2.81
C GLU A 39 7.58 22.66 2.38
N VAL A 40 8.09 21.54 2.90
CA VAL A 40 7.52 20.22 2.67
C VAL A 40 6.17 20.08 3.36
N GLN A 41 6.02 20.65 4.55
CA GLN A 41 4.74 20.72 5.26
C GLN A 41 3.69 21.46 4.43
N GLN A 42 4.02 22.62 3.87
CA GLN A 42 3.11 23.40 3.02
C GLN A 42 2.77 22.63 1.74
N PHE A 43 3.76 21.96 1.15
CA PHE A 43 3.58 21.16 -0.05
C PHE A 43 2.64 19.97 0.22
N ALA A 44 2.81 19.28 1.35
CA ALA A 44 1.94 18.18 1.77
C ALA A 44 0.48 18.66 1.97
N ARG A 45 0.29 19.76 2.68
CA ARG A 45 -1.05 20.35 2.92
C ARG A 45 -1.77 20.72 1.62
N LYS A 46 -1.06 21.21 0.62
CA LYS A 46 -1.63 21.51 -0.70
C LYS A 46 -2.21 20.29 -1.40
N HIS A 47 -1.64 19.09 -1.15
CA HIS A 47 -2.04 17.85 -1.78
C HIS A 47 -2.77 16.90 -0.82
N GLU A 48 -3.21 17.39 0.32
CA GLU A 48 -3.81 16.61 1.41
C GLU A 48 -4.98 15.73 0.96
N GLN A 49 -5.85 16.26 0.11
CA GLN A 49 -7.04 15.55 -0.39
C GLN A 49 -6.77 14.65 -1.59
N ASN A 50 -5.60 14.78 -2.22
CA ASN A 50 -5.20 13.94 -3.35
C ASN A 50 -3.68 13.81 -3.43
N PRO A 51 -3.06 13.04 -2.54
CA PRO A 51 -1.62 12.79 -2.56
C PRO A 51 -1.11 12.14 -3.86
N LEU A 52 -1.97 11.46 -4.62
CA LEU A 52 -1.60 10.89 -5.92
C LEU A 52 -1.34 11.94 -7.01
N ALA A 53 -1.85 13.16 -6.84
CA ALA A 53 -1.57 14.27 -7.74
C ALA A 53 -0.24 14.98 -7.43
N LEU A 54 0.47 14.54 -6.41
CA LEU A 54 1.73 15.13 -5.99
C LEU A 54 2.84 14.75 -6.97
N ASP A 55 3.55 15.76 -7.51
CA ASP A 55 4.68 15.52 -8.40
C ASP A 55 5.88 15.01 -7.60
N PRO A 56 6.34 13.76 -7.82
CA PRO A 56 7.48 13.20 -7.12
C PRO A 56 8.79 13.96 -7.41
N HIS A 57 8.92 14.61 -8.56
CA HIS A 57 10.11 15.43 -8.87
C HIS A 57 10.19 16.68 -8.00
N GLU A 58 9.06 17.25 -7.61
CA GLU A 58 9.04 18.37 -6.68
C GLU A 58 9.52 17.98 -5.27
N LEU A 59 9.23 16.74 -4.84
CA LEU A 59 9.80 16.20 -3.60
C LEU A 59 11.32 16.02 -3.70
N LEU A 60 11.80 15.46 -4.82
CA LEU A 60 13.24 15.25 -5.04
C LEU A 60 14.00 16.58 -5.07
N LYS A 61 13.46 17.62 -5.70
CA LYS A 61 14.05 18.97 -5.69
C LYS A 61 14.18 19.56 -4.29
N ARG A 62 13.31 19.16 -3.37
CA ARG A 62 13.34 19.56 -1.96
C ARG A 62 14.18 18.63 -1.08
N GLY A 63 14.92 17.70 -1.68
CA GLY A 63 15.78 16.75 -0.98
C GLY A 63 15.04 15.59 -0.29
N HIS A 64 13.77 15.32 -0.66
CA HIS A 64 12.98 14.24 -0.10
C HIS A 64 12.72 13.16 -1.13
N ARG A 65 12.92 11.92 -0.76
CA ARG A 65 12.54 10.77 -1.58
C ARG A 65 11.03 10.52 -1.46
N PRO A 66 10.31 10.35 -2.58
CA PRO A 66 8.85 10.14 -2.55
C PRO A 66 8.40 9.00 -1.64
N ILE A 67 9.15 7.87 -1.66
CA ILE A 67 8.82 6.72 -0.80
C ILE A 67 8.94 7.06 0.69
N GLU A 68 9.94 7.84 1.09
CA GLU A 68 10.12 8.26 2.48
C GLU A 68 9.02 9.23 2.91
N PHE A 69 8.62 10.14 2.01
CA PHE A 69 7.52 11.07 2.27
C PHE A 69 6.21 10.34 2.58
N PHE A 70 5.81 9.37 1.76
CA PHE A 70 4.59 8.60 1.98
C PHE A 70 4.72 7.68 3.19
N ARG A 71 5.87 7.05 3.38
CA ARG A 71 6.13 6.17 4.53
C ARG A 71 6.02 6.91 5.85
N MET A 72 6.53 8.14 5.96
CA MET A 72 6.40 8.97 7.16
C MET A 72 4.94 9.28 7.52
N ARG A 73 4.02 9.14 6.60
CA ARG A 73 2.58 9.36 6.82
C ARG A 73 1.82 8.07 7.11
N HIS A 74 2.34 6.95 6.65
CA HIS A 74 1.78 5.63 6.89
C HIS A 74 2.33 5.01 8.19
N HIS A 75 3.66 5.06 8.33
CA HIS A 75 4.40 4.60 9.50
C HIS A 75 5.50 5.62 9.83
N PRO A 76 5.18 6.70 10.58
CA PRO A 76 6.10 7.82 10.81
C PRO A 76 7.33 7.45 11.64
N ILE A 77 7.25 6.37 12.42
CA ILE A 77 8.38 5.78 13.14
C ILE A 77 8.79 4.48 12.43
N GLN A 78 9.93 3.92 12.74
CA GLN A 78 10.34 2.63 12.16
C GLN A 78 9.39 1.49 12.54
N ASP A 79 8.72 1.63 13.68
CA ASP A 79 7.69 0.70 14.14
C ASP A 79 6.33 1.04 13.52
N ALA A 80 5.53 0.00 13.29
CA ALA A 80 4.18 0.18 12.78
C ALA A 80 3.28 0.84 13.82
N LEU A 81 2.55 1.86 13.38
CA LEU A 81 1.53 2.50 14.21
C LEU A 81 0.21 1.72 14.15
N PRO A 82 -0.60 1.79 15.21
CA PRO A 82 -2.01 1.40 15.13
C PRO A 82 -2.72 2.11 13.97
N LEU A 83 -3.70 1.44 13.38
CA LEU A 83 -4.39 1.93 12.17
C LEU A 83 -5.09 3.28 12.37
N ASP A 84 -5.60 3.54 13.55
CA ASP A 84 -6.24 4.78 13.94
C ASP A 84 -5.28 5.97 14.06
N GLU A 85 -3.99 5.70 14.28
CA GLU A 85 -2.93 6.71 14.33
C GLU A 85 -2.35 7.07 12.96
N TRP A 86 -2.72 6.35 11.90
CA TRP A 86 -2.24 6.67 10.57
C TRP A 86 -2.75 8.01 10.08
N THR A 87 -1.84 8.82 9.58
CA THR A 87 -2.18 10.09 8.94
C THR A 87 -2.38 9.97 7.43
N LEU A 88 -1.96 8.85 6.83
CA LEU A 88 -2.34 8.46 5.47
C LEU A 88 -3.56 7.53 5.56
N LYS A 89 -4.73 8.07 5.30
CA LYS A 89 -5.99 7.33 5.27
C LYS A 89 -6.38 6.99 3.84
N PHE A 90 -7.25 5.99 3.68
CA PHE A 90 -7.80 5.62 2.38
C PHE A 90 -9.32 5.79 2.40
N THR A 91 -9.85 6.39 1.34
CA THR A 91 -11.31 6.58 1.16
C THR A 91 -11.75 5.97 -0.16
N LYS A 92 -12.92 5.34 -0.17
CA LYS A 92 -13.49 4.77 -1.39
C LYS A 92 -14.20 5.87 -2.20
N LYS A 93 -13.83 6.00 -3.47
CA LYS A 93 -14.44 6.88 -4.48
C LYS A 93 -15.10 6.05 -5.57
N ASN A 94 -15.47 6.67 -6.68
CA ASN A 94 -16.04 5.97 -7.82
C ASN A 94 -15.03 4.96 -8.39
N ARG A 95 -15.52 3.76 -8.65
CA ARG A 95 -14.79 2.68 -9.29
C ARG A 95 -14.63 2.97 -10.79
N THR A 96 -13.47 2.61 -11.34
CA THR A 96 -13.24 2.47 -12.77
C THR A 96 -13.37 0.99 -13.14
N ASP A 97 -13.98 0.66 -14.28
CA ASP A 97 -14.06 -0.73 -14.74
C ASP A 97 -12.67 -1.24 -15.15
N TRP A 98 -12.28 -2.39 -14.62
CA TRP A 98 -10.97 -2.98 -14.85
C TRP A 98 -11.02 -4.52 -14.84
N LEU A 99 -10.01 -5.12 -15.47
CA LEU A 99 -9.74 -6.56 -15.46
C LEU A 99 -8.27 -6.80 -15.14
N MET A 100 -7.98 -7.78 -14.29
CA MET A 100 -6.61 -8.24 -14.05
C MET A 100 -6.36 -9.57 -14.74
N LEU A 101 -5.27 -9.64 -15.49
CA LEU A 101 -4.74 -10.85 -16.08
C LEU A 101 -3.48 -11.27 -15.33
N THR A 102 -3.46 -12.48 -14.83
CA THR A 102 -2.32 -13.03 -14.08
C THR A 102 -2.16 -14.52 -14.37
N THR A 103 -0.92 -14.99 -14.41
CA THR A 103 -0.59 -16.42 -14.57
C THR A 103 -0.68 -17.17 -13.25
N ASP A 104 -0.33 -16.52 -12.13
CA ASP A 104 -0.10 -17.17 -10.86
C ASP A 104 -1.08 -16.71 -9.75
N GLY A 105 -2.04 -15.85 -10.11
CA GLY A 105 -2.98 -15.28 -9.15
C GLY A 105 -2.41 -14.12 -8.31
N PRO A 106 -3.16 -13.67 -7.27
CA PRO A 106 -2.71 -12.62 -6.37
C PRO A 106 -1.42 -12.99 -5.64
N GLY A 107 -0.47 -12.04 -5.60
CA GLY A 107 0.89 -12.27 -5.10
C GLY A 107 1.94 -12.37 -6.20
N GLY A 108 1.53 -12.70 -7.44
CA GLY A 108 2.43 -12.75 -8.61
C GLY A 108 3.65 -13.63 -8.35
N LEU A 109 4.86 -13.10 -8.53
CA LEU A 109 6.12 -13.84 -8.38
C LEU A 109 6.27 -14.53 -7.02
N TRP A 110 5.67 -14.01 -5.94
CA TRP A 110 5.72 -14.67 -4.63
C TRP A 110 5.16 -16.09 -4.65
N ASN A 111 4.20 -16.38 -5.52
CA ASN A 111 3.63 -17.72 -5.67
C ASN A 111 4.69 -18.75 -6.15
N ASN A 112 5.74 -18.29 -6.83
CA ASN A 112 6.79 -19.11 -7.42
C ASN A 112 8.13 -19.04 -6.69
N THR A 113 8.25 -18.28 -5.59
CA THR A 113 9.48 -18.24 -4.78
C THR A 113 9.65 -19.53 -3.96
N PRO A 114 10.88 -19.88 -3.51
CA PRO A 114 11.11 -21.00 -2.61
C PRO A 114 10.23 -20.92 -1.34
N LYS A 115 9.84 -22.08 -0.81
CA LYS A 115 8.94 -22.12 0.37
C LYS A 115 9.52 -21.44 1.60
N GLU A 116 10.82 -21.43 1.73
CA GLU A 116 11.58 -20.85 2.84
C GLU A 116 11.87 -19.37 2.65
N GLN A 117 11.42 -18.79 1.51
CA GLN A 117 11.66 -17.37 1.21
C GLN A 117 11.00 -16.46 2.23
N MET A 118 11.81 -15.51 2.70
CA MET A 118 11.35 -14.39 3.54
C MET A 118 11.53 -13.07 2.80
N THR A 119 10.82 -12.05 3.25
CA THR A 119 11.01 -10.66 2.79
C THR A 119 12.35 -10.11 3.25
N LEU A 120 12.85 -9.08 2.60
CA LEU A 120 14.06 -8.33 3.02
C LEU A 120 13.73 -7.18 3.98
N GLY A 121 12.46 -6.85 4.12
CA GLY A 121 11.96 -5.82 5.02
C GLY A 121 10.83 -6.35 5.89
N PRO A 122 10.44 -5.59 6.93
CA PRO A 122 9.39 -5.98 7.86
C PRO A 122 8.03 -6.11 7.16
N ALA A 123 7.10 -6.81 7.81
CA ALA A 123 5.77 -7.11 7.28
C ALA A 123 5.00 -5.85 6.83
N HIS A 124 5.03 -4.80 7.63
CA HIS A 124 4.34 -3.54 7.34
C HIS A 124 4.88 -2.82 6.07
N TRP A 125 6.05 -3.22 5.53
CA TRP A 125 6.52 -2.72 4.23
C TRP A 125 5.87 -3.43 3.04
N MET A 126 5.23 -4.55 3.29
CA MET A 126 4.53 -5.35 2.27
C MET A 126 3.05 -4.99 2.17
N GLU A 127 2.58 -4.08 3.00
CA GLU A 127 1.19 -3.63 3.04
C GLU A 127 0.74 -2.95 1.76
N LEU A 128 -0.53 -3.13 1.44
CA LEU A 128 -1.17 -2.54 0.29
C LEU A 128 -2.36 -1.68 0.71
N ALA A 129 -2.38 -0.43 0.25
CA ALA A 129 -3.49 0.51 0.34
C ALA A 129 -4.25 0.46 1.68
N HIS A 130 -5.55 0.18 1.63
CA HIS A 130 -6.51 0.23 2.74
C HIS A 130 -6.55 -1.03 3.62
N TYR A 131 -5.73 -2.04 3.33
CA TYR A 131 -5.78 -3.33 4.03
C TYR A 131 -4.42 -3.67 4.66
N PRO A 132 -4.16 -3.22 5.90
CA PRO A 132 -2.90 -3.48 6.60
C PRO A 132 -2.68 -4.96 6.88
N ILE A 133 -1.44 -5.41 6.82
CA ILE A 133 -1.09 -6.81 7.12
C ILE A 133 -1.40 -7.20 8.58
N GLY A 134 -1.29 -6.25 9.50
CA GLY A 134 -1.70 -6.45 10.89
C GLY A 134 -3.18 -6.77 11.05
N LYS A 135 -4.05 -6.11 10.27
CA LYS A 135 -5.49 -6.44 10.21
C LYS A 135 -5.71 -7.85 9.69
N PHE A 136 -5.00 -8.25 8.64
CA PHE A 136 -5.06 -9.62 8.12
C PHE A 136 -4.64 -10.64 9.19
N TYR A 137 -3.56 -10.38 9.93
CA TYR A 137 -3.12 -11.27 11.00
C TYR A 137 -4.18 -11.43 12.08
N GLN A 138 -4.79 -10.35 12.54
CA GLN A 138 -5.88 -10.38 13.52
C GLN A 138 -7.08 -11.18 13.01
N GLN A 139 -7.53 -10.92 11.78
CA GLN A 139 -8.69 -11.60 11.19
C GLN A 139 -8.48 -13.10 10.98
N THR A 140 -7.24 -13.52 10.77
CA THR A 140 -6.88 -14.92 10.51
C THR A 140 -6.31 -15.64 11.73
N GLY A 141 -6.28 -14.99 12.90
CA GLY A 141 -5.75 -15.56 14.14
C GLY A 141 -4.25 -15.85 14.11
N ARG A 142 -3.51 -15.14 13.27
CA ARG A 142 -2.05 -15.26 13.18
C ARG A 142 -1.39 -14.37 14.22
N ASP A 143 -0.66 -14.97 15.14
CA ASP A 143 0.22 -14.23 16.06
C ASP A 143 1.56 -13.97 15.35
N ARG A 144 1.69 -12.81 14.75
CA ARG A 144 2.88 -12.37 13.99
C ARG A 144 3.24 -10.94 14.33
N ASP A 145 4.53 -10.70 14.51
CA ASP A 145 5.08 -9.35 14.64
C ASP A 145 5.15 -8.67 13.27
N ILE A 146 4.43 -7.55 13.13
CA ILE A 146 4.42 -6.76 11.88
C ILE A 146 5.75 -6.05 11.63
N ASN A 147 6.62 -5.95 12.60
CA ASN A 147 7.98 -5.40 12.46
C ASN A 147 9.02 -6.46 12.10
N ALA A 148 8.65 -7.74 12.12
CA ALA A 148 9.51 -8.84 11.69
C ALA A 148 9.47 -9.06 10.17
N LEU A 149 10.45 -9.80 9.65
CA LEU A 149 10.43 -10.29 8.26
C LEU A 149 9.27 -11.25 8.06
N VAL A 150 8.63 -11.18 6.91
CA VAL A 150 7.48 -12.03 6.57
C VAL A 150 7.93 -13.25 5.79
N HIS A 151 7.47 -14.40 6.23
CA HIS A 151 7.59 -15.63 5.46
C HIS A 151 6.59 -15.62 4.29
N ARG A 152 7.01 -16.17 3.14
CA ARG A 152 6.14 -16.26 1.95
C ARG A 152 4.79 -16.91 2.24
N ASN A 153 4.75 -17.88 3.16
CA ASN A 153 3.52 -18.62 3.54
C ASN A 153 2.49 -17.73 4.29
N ASP A 154 2.89 -16.59 4.82
CA ASP A 154 1.99 -15.58 5.38
C ASP A 154 1.72 -14.47 4.35
N LEU A 155 2.68 -14.17 3.49
CA LEU A 155 2.57 -13.09 2.50
C LEU A 155 1.61 -13.43 1.34
N ILE A 156 1.66 -14.66 0.82
CA ILE A 156 0.76 -15.09 -0.27
C ILE A 156 -0.71 -15.03 0.19
N PRO A 157 -1.11 -15.63 1.32
CA PRO A 157 -2.48 -15.50 1.84
C PRO A 157 -2.90 -14.06 2.11
N TYR A 158 -1.96 -13.19 2.51
CA TYR A 158 -2.24 -11.77 2.67
C TYR A 158 -2.62 -11.11 1.33
N TYR A 159 -1.87 -11.35 0.25
CA TYR A 159 -2.21 -10.80 -1.07
C TYR A 159 -3.51 -11.38 -1.65
N GLN A 160 -3.81 -12.63 -1.36
CA GLN A 160 -5.10 -13.24 -1.71
C GLN A 160 -6.26 -12.56 -0.97
N ALA A 161 -6.13 -12.41 0.35
CA ALA A 161 -7.13 -11.71 1.16
C ALA A 161 -7.28 -10.23 0.76
N PHE A 162 -6.17 -9.56 0.38
CA PHE A 162 -6.22 -8.20 -0.15
C PHE A 162 -7.04 -8.15 -1.45
N ALA A 163 -6.80 -9.06 -2.38
CA ALA A 163 -7.55 -9.12 -3.64
C ALA A 163 -9.04 -9.39 -3.44
N GLU A 164 -9.39 -10.18 -2.43
CA GLU A 164 -10.79 -10.44 -2.04
C GLU A 164 -11.45 -9.22 -1.35
N ALA A 165 -10.65 -8.33 -0.76
CA ALA A 165 -11.13 -7.14 -0.07
C ALA A 165 -11.28 -5.90 -1.00
N LEU A 166 -10.94 -6.02 -2.28
CA LEU A 166 -11.13 -4.97 -3.28
C LEU A 166 -12.61 -4.82 -3.66
#